data_761b93e3d38c2a84624691fd8d977ec9
#
_entry.id   761b93e3d38c2a84624691fd8d977ec9
#
_cell.length_a   1.000
_cell.length_b   1.000
_cell.length_c   1.000
_cell.angle_alpha   90.00
_cell.angle_beta   90.00
_cell.angle_gamma   90.00
#
_symmetry.space_group_name_H-M   'P 1'
#
loop_
_entity.id
_entity.type
_entity.pdbx_description
1 polymer ?
#
loop_
_entity_poly.entity_id
_entity_poly.type
_entity_poly.pdbx_seq_one_letter_code
_entity_poly.pdbx_strand_id
1 'polypeptide(L)'
;MQKKLNKIVNTTNNYLYKYFSKQKKTELIKPMLYGLLPGGKKVRSKILFDIGSIFEVDKKNILQVAAAVECIHAYSLIHDDLPCMDNDNLRRGKLTTHKKFSESTAILAGNSLPVSYTHLRAHETCVH
;
A
#
# COMPACT_ATOMS: atom_id res chain seq x y z
N MET A 1 -16.74 4.12 -15.84
CA MET A 1 -15.33 4.25 -15.47
C MET A 1 -15.12 4.37 -13.97
N GLN A 2 -15.86 5.27 -13.30
CA GLN A 2 -15.71 5.48 -11.85
C GLN A 2 -16.08 4.23 -11.04
N LYS A 3 -17.13 3.52 -11.39
CA LYS A 3 -17.53 2.28 -10.71
C LYS A 3 -16.46 1.21 -10.78
N LYS A 4 -15.82 1.06 -11.97
CA LYS A 4 -14.76 0.09 -12.19
C LYS A 4 -13.54 0.43 -11.34
N LEU A 5 -13.17 1.71 -11.29
CA LEU A 5 -12.07 2.19 -10.46
C LEU A 5 -12.36 1.95 -8.98
N ASN A 6 -13.57 2.27 -8.51
CA ASN A 6 -13.97 2.06 -7.12
C ASN A 6 -13.90 0.58 -6.74
N LYS A 7 -14.31 -0.31 -7.63
CA LYS A 7 -14.24 -1.76 -7.40
C LYS A 7 -12.80 -2.21 -7.24
N ILE A 8 -11.89 -1.72 -8.08
CA ILE A 8 -10.45 -2.03 -8.01
C ILE A 8 -9.86 -1.51 -6.69
N VAL A 9 -10.20 -0.26 -6.32
CA VAL A 9 -9.74 0.34 -5.06
C VAL A 9 -10.19 -0.53 -3.87
N ASN A 10 -11.46 -0.88 -3.82
CA ASN A 10 -12.02 -1.69 -2.73
C ASN A 10 -11.39 -3.08 -2.68
N THR A 11 -11.22 -3.73 -3.84
CA THR A 11 -10.60 -5.05 -3.92
C THR A 11 -9.16 -5.01 -3.41
N THR A 12 -8.38 -4.03 -3.85
CA THR A 12 -6.99 -3.86 -3.44
C THR A 12 -6.89 -3.57 -1.95
N ASN A 13 -7.72 -2.65 -1.45
CA ASN A 13 -7.73 -2.29 -0.03
C ASN A 13 -8.11 -3.48 0.84
N ASN A 14 -9.12 -4.26 0.45
CA ASN A 14 -9.54 -5.45 1.19
C ASN A 14 -8.44 -6.50 1.23
N TYR A 15 -7.73 -6.69 0.12
CA TYR A 15 -6.60 -7.62 0.05
C TYR A 15 -5.48 -7.19 1.00
N LEU A 16 -5.12 -5.91 0.97
CA LEU A 16 -4.07 -5.35 1.83
C LEU A 16 -4.46 -5.47 3.31
N TYR A 17 -5.70 -5.13 3.64
CA TYR A 17 -6.19 -5.23 5.01
C TYR A 17 -6.11 -6.69 5.51
N LYS A 18 -6.56 -7.64 4.71
CA LYS A 18 -6.48 -9.07 5.07
C LYS A 18 -5.05 -9.54 5.24
N TYR A 19 -4.17 -9.13 4.32
CA TYR A 19 -2.76 -9.50 4.38
C TYR A 19 -2.14 -9.05 5.71
N PHE A 20 -2.30 -7.76 6.05
CA PHE A 20 -1.71 -7.22 7.28
C PHE A 20 -2.40 -7.72 8.54
N SER A 21 -3.68 -8.06 8.47
CA SER A 21 -4.40 -8.64 9.61
C SER A 21 -3.89 -10.03 10.00
N LYS A 22 -3.34 -10.76 9.04
CA LYS A 22 -2.75 -12.09 9.27
C LYS A 22 -1.31 -12.04 9.76
N GLN A 23 -0.66 -10.87 9.66
CA GLN A 23 0.70 -10.73 10.12
C GLN A 23 0.76 -10.68 11.65
N LYS A 24 1.94 -11.01 12.20
CA LYS A 24 2.17 -10.91 13.62
C LYS A 24 1.87 -9.47 14.08
N LYS A 25 0.99 -9.34 15.06
CA LYS A 25 0.59 -8.03 15.56
C LYS A 25 1.77 -7.33 16.20
N THR A 26 2.20 -6.25 15.59
CA THR A 26 3.21 -5.33 16.12
C THR A 26 2.60 -3.93 16.16
N GLU A 27 3.27 -3.03 16.89
CA GLU A 27 2.84 -1.64 16.96
C GLU A 27 2.92 -0.92 15.61
N LEU A 28 3.67 -1.48 14.65
CA LEU A 28 3.84 -0.88 13.32
C LEU A 28 2.67 -1.15 12.37
N ILE A 29 1.87 -2.17 12.62
CA ILE A 29 0.77 -2.54 11.70
C ILE A 29 -0.21 -1.38 11.53
N LYS A 30 -0.62 -0.75 12.63
CA LYS A 30 -1.55 0.37 12.59
C LYS A 30 -1.00 1.58 11.81
N PRO A 31 0.22 2.06 12.07
CA PRO A 31 0.81 3.13 11.25
C PRO A 31 0.98 2.74 9.78
N MET A 32 1.37 1.49 9.49
CA MET A 32 1.50 1.02 8.10
C MET A 32 0.16 1.08 7.37
N LEU A 33 -0.89 0.55 7.98
CA LEU A 33 -2.24 0.60 7.41
C LEU A 33 -2.75 2.04 7.29
N TYR A 34 -2.43 2.90 8.26
CA TYR A 34 -2.80 4.30 8.21
C TYR A 34 -2.23 5.00 6.96
N GLY A 35 -0.96 4.73 6.62
CA GLY A 35 -0.33 5.31 5.45
C GLY A 35 -0.73 4.64 4.13
N LEU A 36 -1.15 3.38 4.19
CA LEU A 36 -1.39 2.57 3.01
C LEU A 36 -2.85 2.65 2.50
N LEU A 37 -3.82 2.61 3.40
CA LEU A 37 -5.22 2.42 3.02
C LEU A 37 -6.00 3.67 2.65
N PRO A 38 -5.83 4.84 3.30
CA PRO A 38 -6.80 5.92 3.09
C PRO A 38 -6.62 6.68 1.80
N GLY A 39 -7.74 7.01 1.17
CA GLY A 39 -7.90 8.15 0.29
C GLY A 39 -7.21 8.14 -1.06
N GLY A 40 -6.52 7.09 -1.42
CA GLY A 40 -5.84 7.03 -2.71
C GLY A 40 -6.75 6.58 -3.83
N LYS A 41 -6.54 7.13 -5.02
CA LYS A 41 -7.26 6.69 -6.22
C LYS A 41 -6.78 5.34 -6.74
N LYS A 42 -5.68 4.81 -6.19
CA LYS A 42 -5.08 3.52 -6.59
C LYS A 42 -4.90 3.40 -8.11
N VAL A 43 -4.44 4.48 -8.73
CA VAL A 43 -4.25 4.54 -10.18
C VAL A 43 -3.28 3.48 -10.67
N ARG A 44 -2.23 3.22 -9.89
CA ARG A 44 -1.23 2.18 -10.22
C ARG A 44 -1.87 0.81 -10.27
N SER A 45 -2.74 0.50 -9.32
CA SER A 45 -3.50 -0.75 -9.30
C SER A 45 -4.42 -0.85 -10.51
N LYS A 46 -5.10 0.24 -10.87
CA LYS A 46 -5.97 0.25 -12.05
C LYS A 46 -5.18 -0.06 -13.32
N ILE A 47 -4.03 0.57 -13.50
CA ILE A 47 -3.16 0.31 -14.65
C ILE A 47 -2.76 -1.16 -14.70
N LEU A 48 -2.37 -1.73 -13.57
CA LEU A 48 -2.00 -3.14 -13.48
C LEU A 48 -3.16 -4.07 -13.83
N PHE A 49 -4.36 -3.77 -13.34
CA PHE A 49 -5.55 -4.56 -13.67
C PHE A 49 -5.90 -4.47 -15.16
N ASP A 50 -5.80 -3.27 -15.74
CA ASP A 50 -6.11 -3.08 -17.16
C ASP A 50 -5.12 -3.85 -18.04
N ILE A 51 -3.82 -3.70 -17.78
CA ILE A 51 -2.77 -4.38 -18.54
C ILE A 51 -2.84 -5.90 -18.33
N GLY A 52 -3.01 -6.33 -17.08
CA GLY A 52 -3.13 -7.75 -16.75
C GLY A 52 -4.31 -8.40 -17.43
N SER A 53 -5.42 -7.68 -17.55
CA SER A 53 -6.61 -8.17 -18.26
C SER A 53 -6.36 -8.34 -19.75
N ILE A 54 -5.60 -7.44 -20.37
CA ILE A 54 -5.22 -7.54 -21.78
C ILE A 54 -4.42 -8.81 -22.04
N PHE A 55 -3.51 -9.16 -21.13
CA PHE A 55 -2.66 -10.36 -21.26
C PHE A 55 -3.26 -11.60 -20.59
N GLU A 56 -4.52 -11.51 -20.16
CA GLU A 56 -5.24 -12.64 -19.54
C GLU A 56 -4.53 -13.22 -18.31
N VAL A 57 -3.87 -12.34 -17.54
CA VAL A 57 -3.22 -12.74 -16.29
C VAL A 57 -4.29 -13.03 -15.23
N ASP A 58 -4.07 -14.08 -14.43
CA ASP A 58 -4.96 -14.43 -13.33
C ASP A 58 -5.14 -13.24 -12.38
N LYS A 59 -6.39 -12.93 -12.05
CA LYS A 59 -6.74 -11.81 -11.16
C LYS A 59 -6.04 -11.87 -9.82
N LYS A 60 -5.83 -13.06 -9.28
CA LYS A 60 -5.13 -13.24 -8.01
C LYS A 60 -3.68 -12.73 -8.12
N ASN A 61 -3.00 -13.04 -9.21
CA ASN A 61 -1.64 -12.60 -9.44
C ASN A 61 -1.56 -11.08 -9.65
N ILE A 62 -2.51 -10.53 -10.42
CA ILE A 62 -2.60 -9.08 -10.61
C ILE A 62 -2.77 -8.39 -9.27
N LEU A 63 -3.65 -8.92 -8.42
CA LEU A 63 -3.96 -8.34 -7.12
C LEU A 63 -2.74 -8.34 -6.19
N GLN A 64 -1.95 -9.42 -6.19
CA GLN A 64 -0.72 -9.49 -5.40
C GLN A 64 0.29 -8.43 -5.83
N VAL A 65 0.49 -8.27 -7.13
CA VAL A 65 1.42 -7.26 -7.67
C VAL A 65 0.90 -5.85 -7.40
N ALA A 66 -0.40 -5.63 -7.58
CA ALA A 66 -1.03 -4.33 -7.29
C ALA A 66 -0.83 -3.95 -5.82
N ALA A 67 -1.05 -4.89 -4.90
CA ALA A 67 -0.85 -4.67 -3.48
C ALA A 67 0.62 -4.34 -3.17
N ALA A 68 1.55 -5.06 -3.78
CA ALA A 68 2.97 -4.83 -3.61
C ALA A 68 3.39 -3.42 -4.08
N VAL A 69 2.89 -3.01 -5.25
CA VAL A 69 3.18 -1.67 -5.79
C VAL A 69 2.61 -0.58 -4.89
N GLU A 70 1.41 -0.78 -4.33
CA GLU A 70 0.83 0.19 -3.40
C GLU A 70 1.64 0.29 -2.10
N CYS A 71 2.23 -0.80 -1.63
CA CYS A 71 3.13 -0.76 -0.47
C CYS A 71 4.36 0.12 -0.74
N ILE A 72 4.98 -0.02 -1.91
CA ILE A 72 6.14 0.80 -2.30
C ILE A 72 5.73 2.27 -2.42
N HIS A 73 4.58 2.53 -3.03
CA HIS A 73 4.08 3.89 -3.18
C HIS A 73 3.82 4.54 -1.81
N ALA A 74 3.14 3.82 -0.91
CA ALA A 74 2.86 4.32 0.44
C ALA A 74 4.15 4.61 1.23
N TYR A 75 5.13 3.72 1.14
CA TYR A 75 6.45 3.95 1.72
C TYR A 75 7.06 5.27 1.25
N SER A 76 7.04 5.51 -0.05
CA SER A 76 7.62 6.73 -0.60
C SER A 76 6.91 7.98 -0.08
N LEU A 77 5.58 7.94 0.03
CA LEU A 77 4.80 9.07 0.53
C LEU A 77 5.05 9.34 2.02
N ILE A 78 5.09 8.27 2.83
CA ILE A 78 5.35 8.40 4.27
C ILE A 78 6.71 9.06 4.52
N HIS A 79 7.73 8.65 3.80
CA HIS A 79 9.08 9.20 3.97
C HIS A 79 9.23 10.59 3.37
N ASP A 80 8.59 10.86 2.23
CA ASP A 80 8.63 12.20 1.61
C ASP A 80 7.96 13.25 2.52
N ASP A 81 6.96 12.87 3.30
CA ASP A 81 6.24 13.80 4.19
C ASP A 81 7.04 14.17 5.45
N LEU A 82 8.12 13.46 5.76
CA LEU A 82 8.91 13.70 6.97
C LEU A 82 9.50 15.11 7.01
N PRO A 83 9.76 15.67 8.21
CA PRO A 83 10.33 17.02 8.34
C PRO A 83 11.66 17.20 7.62
N CYS A 84 12.47 16.15 7.51
CA CYS A 84 13.75 16.21 6.81
C CYS A 84 13.61 16.16 5.27
N MET A 85 12.42 15.92 4.77
CA MET A 85 12.12 15.88 3.34
C MET A 85 11.18 17.04 2.99
N ASP A 86 9.92 16.75 2.66
CA ASP A 86 8.97 17.80 2.26
C ASP A 86 8.33 18.52 3.45
N ASN A 87 8.43 17.96 4.65
CA ASN A 87 7.88 18.54 5.88
C ASN A 87 6.38 18.84 5.79
N ASP A 88 5.61 17.88 5.28
CA ASP A 88 4.17 18.04 5.14
C ASP A 88 3.44 17.61 6.40
N ASN A 89 2.44 18.39 6.80
CA ASN A 89 1.60 18.09 7.96
C ASN A 89 0.33 17.34 7.56
N LEU A 90 -0.15 17.56 6.35
CA LEU A 90 -1.39 16.98 5.84
C LEU A 90 -1.17 16.33 4.48
N ARG A 91 -1.90 15.24 4.25
CA ARG A 91 -1.98 14.58 2.96
C ARG A 91 -3.43 14.20 2.72
N ARG A 92 -4.03 14.73 1.66
CA ARG A 92 -5.45 14.52 1.31
C ARG A 92 -6.38 14.86 2.47
N GLY A 93 -6.09 15.95 3.17
CA GLY A 93 -6.91 16.43 4.28
C GLY A 93 -6.73 15.69 5.60
N LYS A 94 -5.85 14.70 5.66
CA LYS A 94 -5.54 13.95 6.88
C LYS A 94 -4.12 14.25 7.33
N LEU A 95 -3.87 14.13 8.63
CA LEU A 95 -2.51 14.26 9.17
C LEU A 95 -1.60 13.23 8.50
N THR A 96 -0.37 13.66 8.19
CA THR A 96 0.67 12.75 7.71
C THR A 96 1.03 11.74 8.80
N THR A 97 1.61 10.61 8.42
CA THR A 97 1.89 9.51 9.35
C THR A 97 2.74 9.97 10.54
N HIS A 98 3.78 10.79 10.29
CA HIS A 98 4.64 11.27 11.38
C HIS A 98 3.92 12.24 12.32
N LYS A 99 2.90 12.94 11.83
CA LYS A 99 2.10 13.84 12.68
C LYS A 99 1.04 13.06 13.46
N LYS A 100 0.47 12.02 12.88
CA LYS A 100 -0.53 11.17 13.54
C LYS A 100 0.10 10.30 14.63
N PHE A 101 1.30 9.78 14.41
CA PHE A 101 1.99 8.89 15.33
C PHE A 101 3.25 9.58 15.86
N SER A 102 4.38 9.40 15.20
CA SER A 102 5.66 10.08 15.52
C SER A 102 6.60 9.95 14.34
N GLU A 103 7.69 10.72 14.33
CA GLU A 103 8.69 10.63 13.27
C GLU A 103 9.35 9.25 13.24
N SER A 104 9.75 8.72 14.40
CA SER A 104 10.38 7.40 14.49
C SER A 104 9.42 6.30 14.01
N THR A 105 8.15 6.38 14.40
CA THR A 105 7.13 5.43 13.96
C THR A 105 6.93 5.51 12.45
N ALA A 106 6.89 6.70 11.87
CA ALA A 106 6.76 6.89 10.43
C ALA A 106 7.95 6.30 9.67
N ILE A 107 9.16 6.51 10.16
CA ILE A 107 10.37 5.95 9.55
C ILE A 107 10.30 4.42 9.54
N LEU A 108 9.97 3.83 10.69
CA LEU A 108 9.91 2.38 10.82
C LEU A 108 8.76 1.77 10.01
N ALA A 109 7.58 2.38 10.06
CA ALA A 109 6.42 1.92 9.28
C ALA A 109 6.72 2.00 7.78
N GLY A 110 7.30 3.11 7.32
CA GLY A 110 7.71 3.27 5.94
C GLY A 110 8.71 2.19 5.52
N ASN A 111 9.73 1.93 6.35
CA ASN A 111 10.73 0.90 6.05
C ASN A 111 10.13 -0.51 6.01
N SER A 112 9.07 -0.76 6.76
CA SER A 112 8.44 -2.08 6.82
C SER A 112 7.60 -2.39 5.57
N LEU A 113 7.12 -1.38 4.87
CA LEU A 113 6.31 -1.58 3.67
C LEU A 113 7.07 -2.22 2.50
N PRO A 114 8.32 -1.80 2.17
CA PRO A 114 9.10 -2.51 1.16
C PRO A 114 9.40 -3.97 1.51
N VAL A 115 9.53 -4.29 2.80
CA VAL A 115 9.69 -5.68 3.25
C VAL A 115 8.43 -6.47 2.90
N SER A 116 7.25 -5.88 3.11
CA SER A 116 5.98 -6.49 2.71
C SER A 116 5.89 -6.72 1.21
N TYR A 117 6.39 -5.77 0.40
CA TYR A 117 6.51 -5.94 -1.05
C TYR A 117 7.33 -7.20 -1.38
N THR A 118 8.48 -7.36 -0.74
CA THR A 118 9.34 -8.53 -0.94
C THR A 118 8.61 -9.83 -0.62
N HIS A 119 7.88 -9.86 0.49
CA HIS A 119 7.10 -11.03 0.90
C HIS A 119 5.96 -11.34 -0.07
N LEU A 120 5.23 -10.33 -0.54
CA LEU A 120 4.15 -10.51 -1.51
C LEU A 120 4.70 -11.07 -2.83
N ARG A 121 5.83 -10.55 -3.29
CA ARG A 121 6.50 -11.02 -4.50
C ARG A 121 7.02 -12.44 -4.35
N ALA A 122 7.64 -12.75 -3.21
CA ALA A 122 8.16 -14.09 -2.93
C ALA A 122 7.03 -15.12 -2.87
N HIS A 123 5.88 -14.74 -2.29
CA HIS A 123 4.71 -15.60 -2.22
C HIS A 123 4.19 -15.95 -3.62
N GLU A 124 4.22 -15.00 -4.53
CA GLU A 124 3.87 -15.22 -5.93
C GLU A 124 4.82 -16.21 -6.62
N THR A 125 6.13 -16.12 -6.35
CA THR A 125 7.13 -17.01 -6.95
C THR A 125 7.17 -18.39 -6.31
N CYS A 126 6.66 -18.55 -5.10
CA CYS A 126 6.63 -19.84 -4.39
C CYS A 126 5.47 -20.75 -4.82
N VAL A 127 4.62 -20.33 -5.72
CA VAL A 127 3.45 -21.09 -6.19
C VAL A 127 3.83 -22.03 -7.34
N HIS A 128 5.10 -22.10 -7.68
CA HIS A 128 5.57 -23.04 -8.71
C HIS A 128 5.79 -24.45 -8.15
#